data_ea328555ce3c2a3f4563c74c78c9425f
#
_entry.id   ea328555ce3c2a3f4563c74c78c9425f
#
_cell.length_a   1.000
_cell.length_b   1.000
_cell.length_c   1.000
_cell.angle_alpha   90.00
_cell.angle_beta   90.00
_cell.angle_gamma   90.00
#
_symmetry.space_group_name_H-M   'P 1'
#
loop_
_entity.id
_entity.type
_entity.pdbx_description
1 polymer ?
#
loop_
_entity_poly.entity_id
_entity_poly.type
_entity_poly.pdbx_seq_one_letter_code
_entity_poly.pdbx_strand_id
1 'polypeptide(L)'
;LVLQIARKVEKRVNDQAGMRAVMVRDGDYYVPLAERRRIAREDHGADVFISIHADAFTDARANGASVFALSSSGATSARARYLAKIANESDRVAGVYEEEKDDSSLLSVLADLRMNGSMAGSLYLGRQVLLEMGKVTKLHGNRDRVEQAGFAVLKEPEMVSILVETGFISNPTEERNLRSSAHQDKLARSIVNGVDAYFRNHPAPHSWYAAQRREHGEQYRIQPGDTLSEIARQYSVSEQAIRNANALSGDRIVVGQVLKIPGS
;
A
#
# COMPACT_ATOMS: atom_id res chain seq x y z
N LEU A 1 6.57 17.74 8.92
CA LEU A 1 5.96 17.51 7.60
C LEU A 1 5.26 16.15 7.54
N VAL A 2 5.99 15.05 7.53
CA VAL A 2 5.43 13.69 7.36
C VAL A 2 4.38 13.35 8.43
N LEU A 3 4.60 13.74 9.68
CA LEU A 3 3.62 13.57 10.76
C LEU A 3 2.31 14.32 10.49
N GLN A 4 2.36 15.50 9.87
CA GLN A 4 1.16 16.24 9.47
C GLN A 4 0.37 15.51 8.39
N ILE A 5 1.07 14.94 7.40
CA ILE A 5 0.43 14.13 6.35
C ILE A 5 -0.18 12.87 6.96
N ALA A 6 0.57 12.17 7.83
CA ALA A 6 0.10 10.95 8.49
C ALA A 6 -1.17 11.20 9.33
N ARG A 7 -1.23 12.29 10.11
CA ARG A 7 -2.45 12.68 10.85
C ARG A 7 -3.64 12.95 9.95
N LYS A 8 -3.41 13.53 8.75
CA LYS A 8 -4.47 13.74 7.77
C LYS A 8 -4.94 12.41 7.15
N VAL A 9 -4.02 11.46 6.93
CA VAL A 9 -4.36 10.10 6.49
C VAL A 9 -5.17 9.39 7.58
N GLU A 10 -4.68 9.37 8.82
CA GLU A 10 -5.38 8.78 9.96
C GLU A 10 -6.81 9.32 10.10
N LYS A 11 -6.96 10.65 10.14
CA LYS A 11 -8.28 11.27 10.23
C LYS A 11 -9.21 10.82 9.09
N ARG A 12 -8.72 10.83 7.84
CA ARG A 12 -9.53 10.46 6.68
C ARG A 12 -9.90 8.99 6.64
N VAL A 13 -9.01 8.11 7.12
CA VAL A 13 -9.33 6.68 7.27
C VAL A 13 -10.41 6.50 8.33
N ASN A 14 -10.27 7.16 9.49
CA ASN A 14 -11.21 7.04 10.60
C ASN A 14 -12.57 7.72 10.31
N ASP A 15 -12.64 8.64 9.35
CA ASP A 15 -13.88 9.22 8.86
C ASP A 15 -14.63 8.27 7.88
N GLN A 16 -14.05 7.12 7.50
CA GLN A 16 -14.65 6.16 6.57
C GLN A 16 -15.13 4.89 7.29
N ALA A 17 -16.29 4.38 6.87
CA ALA A 17 -16.78 3.09 7.36
C ALA A 17 -15.85 1.94 6.92
N GLY A 18 -15.67 0.96 7.79
CA GLY A 18 -14.95 -0.27 7.49
C GLY A 18 -13.44 -0.21 7.67
N MET A 19 -12.88 0.96 7.98
CA MET A 19 -11.45 1.13 8.26
C MET A 19 -11.21 1.81 9.59
N ARG A 20 -10.07 1.52 10.21
CA ARG A 20 -9.53 2.21 11.37
C ARG A 20 -8.03 2.40 11.20
N ALA A 21 -7.55 3.60 11.39
CA ALA A 21 -6.12 3.90 11.43
C ALA A 21 -5.66 4.18 12.85
N VAL A 22 -4.43 3.80 13.14
CA VAL A 22 -3.69 4.15 14.35
C VAL A 22 -2.32 4.66 13.97
N MET A 23 -1.81 5.61 14.73
CA MET A 23 -0.48 6.17 14.53
C MET A 23 0.54 5.39 15.36
N VAL A 24 1.68 5.04 14.75
CA VAL A 24 2.82 4.45 15.49
C VAL A 24 3.45 5.48 16.43
N ARG A 25 3.37 6.77 16.08
CA ARG A 25 3.78 7.89 16.95
C ARG A 25 2.83 9.08 16.77
N ASP A 26 2.56 9.75 17.84
CA ASP A 26 1.70 10.94 17.88
C ASP A 26 2.47 12.27 18.03
N GLY A 27 3.80 12.20 18.20
CA GLY A 27 4.68 13.33 18.42
C GLY A 27 5.96 13.30 17.57
N ASP A 28 6.81 14.30 17.78
CA ASP A 28 8.11 14.41 17.12
C ASP A 28 9.20 13.74 17.96
N TYR A 29 9.14 12.43 18.05
CA TYR A 29 10.12 11.56 18.67
C TYR A 29 10.45 10.39 17.77
N TYR A 30 11.60 9.78 17.97
CA TYR A 30 12.03 8.62 17.20
C TYR A 30 11.42 7.34 17.76
N VAL A 31 10.98 6.44 16.88
CA VAL A 31 10.56 5.07 17.20
C VAL A 31 11.44 4.14 16.38
N PRO A 32 12.15 3.17 17.00
CA PRO A 32 12.99 2.20 16.30
C PRO A 32 12.22 1.41 15.23
N LEU A 33 12.90 1.01 14.15
CA LEU A 33 12.23 0.36 13.01
C LEU A 33 11.51 -0.93 13.39
N ALA A 34 12.12 -1.77 14.24
CA ALA A 34 11.50 -2.98 14.74
C ALA A 34 10.27 -2.66 15.60
N GLU A 35 10.37 -1.65 16.45
CA GLU A 35 9.28 -1.23 17.33
C GLU A 35 8.07 -0.70 16.55
N ARG A 36 8.28 -0.02 15.40
CA ARG A 36 7.17 0.39 14.52
C ARG A 36 6.36 -0.81 14.03
N ARG A 37 7.06 -1.90 13.63
CA ARG A 37 6.41 -3.14 13.19
C ARG A 37 5.68 -3.80 14.34
N ARG A 38 6.35 -3.91 15.51
CA ARG A 38 5.76 -4.50 16.71
C ARG A 38 4.47 -3.78 17.14
N ILE A 39 4.52 -2.45 17.25
CA ILE A 39 3.33 -1.65 17.59
C ILE A 39 2.19 -1.92 16.61
N ALA A 40 2.48 -1.87 15.31
CA ALA A 40 1.45 -2.09 14.29
C ALA A 40 0.87 -3.50 14.37
N ARG A 41 1.71 -4.54 14.52
CA ARG A 41 1.30 -5.94 14.48
C ARG A 41 0.76 -6.42 15.81
N GLU A 42 1.51 -6.26 16.91
CA GLU A 42 1.18 -6.87 18.19
C GLU A 42 0.19 -6.02 18.99
N ASP A 43 0.39 -4.70 19.06
CA ASP A 43 -0.47 -3.83 19.87
C ASP A 43 -1.81 -3.53 19.17
N HIS A 44 -1.81 -3.49 17.82
CA HIS A 44 -2.98 -3.07 17.05
C HIS A 44 -3.56 -4.10 16.10
N GLY A 45 -2.84 -5.20 15.81
CA GLY A 45 -3.28 -6.24 14.87
C GLY A 45 -3.55 -5.69 13.47
N ALA A 46 -2.70 -4.77 13.00
CA ALA A 46 -2.92 -4.09 11.74
C ALA A 46 -2.84 -5.03 10.54
N ASP A 47 -3.79 -4.91 9.62
CA ASP A 47 -3.77 -5.62 8.32
C ASP A 47 -2.81 -4.97 7.33
N VAL A 48 -2.64 -3.65 7.46
CA VAL A 48 -1.82 -2.81 6.56
C VAL A 48 -0.95 -1.86 7.36
N PHE A 49 0.31 -1.74 6.95
CA PHE A 49 1.26 -0.76 7.48
C PHE A 49 1.71 0.20 6.38
N ILE A 50 1.66 1.51 6.66
CA ILE A 50 2.06 2.56 5.72
C ILE A 50 3.10 3.46 6.38
N SER A 51 4.33 3.41 5.89
CA SER A 51 5.41 4.32 6.28
C SER A 51 5.40 5.53 5.36
N ILE A 52 5.13 6.72 5.90
CA ILE A 52 5.04 7.98 5.12
C ILE A 52 6.33 8.76 5.26
N HIS A 53 6.94 9.06 4.13
CA HIS A 53 8.24 9.71 4.01
C HIS A 53 8.20 10.98 3.15
N ALA A 54 9.21 11.82 3.34
CA ALA A 54 9.59 12.96 2.52
C ALA A 54 11.11 13.14 2.67
N ASP A 55 11.87 12.28 2.00
CA ASP A 55 13.31 12.15 2.24
C ASP A 55 14.12 13.26 1.53
N ALA A 56 15.35 13.46 1.96
CA ALA A 56 16.34 14.22 1.22
C ALA A 56 17.10 13.30 0.27
N PHE A 57 17.34 13.76 -0.94
CA PHE A 57 18.19 13.08 -1.90
C PHE A 57 19.43 13.91 -2.22
N THR A 58 20.54 13.27 -2.59
CA THR A 58 21.81 13.95 -2.88
C THR A 58 21.72 14.93 -4.06
N ASP A 59 20.85 14.63 -5.02
CA ASP A 59 20.55 15.53 -6.14
C ASP A 59 19.27 16.33 -5.82
N ALA A 60 19.40 17.63 -5.59
CA ALA A 60 18.28 18.55 -5.32
C ALA A 60 17.27 18.66 -6.48
N ARG A 61 17.57 18.11 -7.66
CA ARG A 61 16.65 18.02 -8.80
C ARG A 61 15.69 16.84 -8.68
N ALA A 62 15.98 15.88 -7.77
CA ALA A 62 15.06 14.77 -7.51
C ALA A 62 13.68 15.32 -7.14
N ASN A 63 12.65 14.81 -7.76
CA ASN A 63 11.27 15.26 -7.57
C ASN A 63 10.29 14.13 -7.88
N GLY A 64 9.08 14.26 -7.36
CA GLY A 64 7.98 13.35 -7.60
C GLY A 64 7.83 12.27 -6.52
N ALA A 65 6.60 11.85 -6.31
CA ALA A 65 6.24 10.80 -5.37
C ALA A 65 6.60 9.41 -5.88
N SER A 66 6.77 8.48 -4.95
CA SER A 66 7.04 7.06 -5.24
C SER A 66 6.42 6.18 -4.17
N VAL A 67 6.18 4.92 -4.50
CA VAL A 67 5.79 3.90 -3.53
C VAL A 67 6.76 2.73 -3.61
N PHE A 68 7.15 2.24 -2.44
CA PHE A 68 8.07 1.12 -2.29
C PHE A 68 7.41 -0.02 -1.53
N ALA A 69 7.74 -1.24 -1.93
CA ALA A 69 7.44 -2.47 -1.21
C ALA A 69 8.74 -3.22 -0.85
N LEU A 70 8.63 -4.16 0.05
CA LEU A 70 9.76 -5.02 0.42
C LEU A 70 10.22 -5.87 -0.77
N SER A 71 11.52 -6.14 -0.85
CA SER A 71 12.13 -7.17 -1.71
C SER A 71 13.11 -7.99 -0.92
N SER A 72 13.04 -9.30 -1.07
CA SER A 72 14.05 -10.26 -0.58
C SER A 72 15.17 -10.51 -1.60
N SER A 73 14.95 -10.19 -2.88
CA SER A 73 15.87 -10.50 -3.99
C SER A 73 16.71 -9.31 -4.45
N GLY A 74 16.69 -8.19 -3.73
CA GLY A 74 17.45 -6.99 -4.04
C GLY A 74 16.57 -5.81 -4.49
N ALA A 75 17.19 -4.69 -4.84
CA ALA A 75 16.49 -3.46 -5.19
C ALA A 75 16.22 -3.36 -6.69
N THR A 76 15.03 -2.88 -7.05
CA THR A 76 14.60 -2.70 -8.46
C THR A 76 15.30 -1.53 -9.16
N SER A 77 15.92 -0.62 -8.39
CA SER A 77 16.68 0.51 -8.91
C SER A 77 17.82 0.91 -7.96
N ALA A 78 18.83 1.63 -8.49
CA ALA A 78 19.89 2.20 -7.67
C ALA A 78 19.34 3.19 -6.63
N ARG A 79 18.29 3.94 -6.98
CA ARG A 79 17.61 4.84 -6.06
C ARG A 79 16.90 4.09 -4.94
N ALA A 80 16.13 3.05 -5.25
CA ALA A 80 15.46 2.23 -4.24
C ALA A 80 16.47 1.63 -3.26
N ARG A 81 17.63 1.17 -3.76
CA ARG A 81 18.74 0.69 -2.94
C ARG A 81 19.29 1.78 -2.02
N TYR A 82 19.51 2.99 -2.55
CA TYR A 82 20.03 4.12 -1.80
C TYR A 82 19.06 4.55 -0.68
N LEU A 83 17.76 4.72 -0.99
CA LEU A 83 16.74 5.10 -0.02
C LEU A 83 16.57 4.02 1.06
N ALA A 84 16.55 2.74 0.69
CA ALA A 84 16.49 1.66 1.66
C ALA A 84 17.72 1.65 2.59
N LYS A 85 18.91 1.91 2.06
CA LYS A 85 20.13 2.01 2.88
C LYS A 85 19.99 3.13 3.91
N ILE A 86 19.61 4.34 3.51
CA ILE A 86 19.46 5.47 4.44
C ILE A 86 18.36 5.20 5.47
N ALA A 87 17.20 4.70 5.03
CA ALA A 87 16.10 4.36 5.93
C ALA A 87 16.52 3.32 6.98
N ASN A 88 17.27 2.30 6.58
CA ASN A 88 17.76 1.25 7.50
C ASN A 88 18.85 1.73 8.46
N GLU A 89 19.62 2.77 8.09
CA GLU A 89 20.63 3.37 8.96
C GLU A 89 20.02 4.29 10.05
N SER A 90 18.72 4.55 10.00
CA SER A 90 18.06 5.50 10.91
C SER A 90 18.15 5.10 12.38
N ASP A 91 18.06 3.80 12.70
CA ASP A 91 18.22 3.30 14.07
C ASP A 91 19.62 3.59 14.61
N ARG A 92 20.66 3.35 13.80
CA ARG A 92 22.06 3.66 14.17
C ARG A 92 22.28 5.14 14.39
N VAL A 93 21.70 5.99 13.53
CA VAL A 93 21.78 7.46 13.67
C VAL A 93 21.06 7.93 14.93
N ALA A 94 19.96 7.27 15.32
CA ALA A 94 19.25 7.54 16.55
C ALA A 94 19.89 6.93 17.80
N GLY A 95 21.01 6.23 17.68
CA GLY A 95 21.71 5.59 18.80
C GLY A 95 21.06 4.30 19.29
N VAL A 96 20.21 3.68 18.47
CA VAL A 96 19.60 2.38 18.73
C VAL A 96 20.51 1.29 18.19
N TYR A 97 20.93 0.40 19.05
CA TYR A 97 21.74 -0.77 18.70
C TYR A 97 20.88 -2.00 18.95
N GLU A 98 20.42 -2.67 17.89
CA GLU A 98 19.80 -3.98 17.99
C GLU A 98 20.91 -5.06 18.01
N GLU A 99 20.85 -5.98 18.99
CA GLU A 99 21.62 -7.23 18.88
C GLU A 99 20.98 -8.06 17.75
N GLU A 100 21.80 -8.45 16.76
CA GLU A 100 21.37 -9.41 15.75
C GLU A 100 20.96 -10.71 16.44
N LYS A 101 19.66 -10.97 16.53
CA LYS A 101 19.15 -12.29 16.90
C LYS A 101 19.28 -13.19 15.68
N ASP A 102 20.15 -14.18 15.82
CA ASP A 102 20.35 -15.25 14.83
C ASP A 102 19.08 -16.13 14.81
N ASP A 103 18.16 -15.84 13.89
CA ASP A 103 16.96 -16.61 13.65
C ASP A 103 17.26 -17.73 12.65
N SER A 104 18.02 -18.72 13.11
CA SER A 104 18.23 -19.98 12.37
C SER A 104 17.23 -21.02 12.84
N SER A 105 16.15 -21.30 12.08
CA SER A 105 15.52 -22.62 12.09
C SER A 105 14.25 -22.75 11.21
N LEU A 106 13.62 -23.90 11.21
CA LEU A 106 12.36 -24.34 10.55
C LEU A 106 11.22 -23.31 10.50
N LEU A 107 11.19 -22.32 11.38
CA LEU A 107 10.31 -21.15 11.34
C LEU A 107 10.56 -20.27 10.10
N SER A 108 11.76 -20.34 9.50
CA SER A 108 12.13 -19.50 8.35
C SER A 108 11.31 -19.84 7.09
N VAL A 109 11.04 -21.12 6.81
CA VAL A 109 10.31 -21.53 5.59
C VAL A 109 8.84 -21.09 5.62
N LEU A 110 8.18 -21.21 6.78
CA LEU A 110 6.81 -20.71 6.96
C LEU A 110 6.77 -19.18 6.95
N ALA A 111 7.77 -18.53 7.54
CA ALA A 111 7.93 -17.09 7.49
C ALA A 111 8.15 -16.60 6.05
N ASP A 112 8.96 -17.31 5.25
CA ASP A 112 9.18 -16.99 3.83
C ASP A 112 7.91 -17.11 2.99
N LEU A 113 7.07 -18.13 3.22
CA LEU A 113 5.79 -18.28 2.52
C LEU A 113 4.80 -17.16 2.89
N ARG A 114 4.72 -16.80 4.18
CA ARG A 114 3.89 -15.68 4.66
C ARG A 114 4.41 -14.35 4.12
N MET A 115 5.72 -14.15 4.13
CA MET A 115 6.36 -12.98 3.56
C MET A 115 6.04 -12.82 2.06
N ASN A 116 6.05 -13.90 1.29
CA ASN A 116 5.68 -13.85 -0.13
C ASN A 116 4.23 -13.42 -0.34
N GLY A 117 3.30 -13.87 0.51
CA GLY A 117 1.90 -13.46 0.49
C GLY A 117 1.72 -11.97 0.79
N SER A 118 2.35 -11.48 1.86
CA SER A 118 2.29 -10.06 2.24
C SER A 118 2.99 -9.15 1.22
N MET A 119 4.08 -9.62 0.59
CA MET A 119 4.76 -8.89 -0.48
C MET A 119 3.87 -8.72 -1.73
N ALA A 120 3.14 -9.76 -2.14
CA ALA A 120 2.19 -9.65 -3.25
C ALA A 120 1.08 -8.63 -2.95
N GLY A 121 0.50 -8.69 -1.75
CA GLY A 121 -0.46 -7.71 -1.26
C GLY A 121 0.11 -6.29 -1.21
N SER A 122 1.37 -6.16 -0.78
CA SER A 122 2.08 -4.87 -0.72
C SER A 122 2.30 -4.25 -2.10
N LEU A 123 2.63 -5.06 -3.10
CA LEU A 123 2.74 -4.59 -4.49
C LEU A 123 1.39 -4.12 -5.03
N TYR A 124 0.31 -4.85 -4.73
CA TYR A 124 -1.02 -4.45 -5.17
C TYR A 124 -1.47 -3.16 -4.47
N LEU A 125 -1.38 -3.08 -3.14
CA LEU A 125 -1.67 -1.86 -2.37
C LEU A 125 -0.85 -0.67 -2.88
N GLY A 126 0.46 -0.88 -3.02
CA GLY A 126 1.37 0.16 -3.50
C GLY A 126 0.99 0.68 -4.87
N ARG A 127 0.55 -0.20 -5.78
CA ARG A 127 0.06 0.21 -7.10
C ARG A 127 -1.21 1.06 -7.01
N GLN A 128 -2.19 0.69 -6.17
CA GLN A 128 -3.41 1.48 -5.98
C GLN A 128 -3.07 2.89 -5.44
N VAL A 129 -2.22 2.96 -4.41
CA VAL A 129 -1.77 4.23 -3.84
C VAL A 129 -1.03 5.06 -4.89
N LEU A 130 -0.11 4.47 -5.64
CA LEU A 130 0.67 5.16 -6.66
C LEU A 130 -0.21 5.75 -7.78
N LEU A 131 -1.20 4.98 -8.25
CA LEU A 131 -2.17 5.44 -9.26
C LEU A 131 -2.97 6.66 -8.77
N GLU A 132 -3.43 6.64 -7.52
CA GLU A 132 -4.15 7.77 -6.93
C GLU A 132 -3.23 8.99 -6.71
N MET A 133 -1.99 8.78 -6.27
CA MET A 133 -1.00 9.84 -6.12
C MET A 133 -0.66 10.51 -7.45
N GLY A 134 -0.57 9.73 -8.53
CA GLY A 134 -0.32 10.26 -9.88
C GLY A 134 -1.36 11.24 -10.40
N LYS A 135 -2.57 11.24 -9.82
CA LYS A 135 -3.64 12.22 -10.14
C LYS A 135 -3.43 13.58 -9.47
N VAL A 136 -2.60 13.66 -8.44
CA VAL A 136 -2.45 14.86 -7.59
C VAL A 136 -1.04 15.41 -7.53
N THR A 137 -0.05 14.59 -7.83
CA THR A 137 1.37 14.99 -7.87
C THR A 137 2.12 14.24 -8.97
N LYS A 138 3.28 14.78 -9.35
CA LYS A 138 4.16 14.11 -10.30
C LYS A 138 4.71 12.83 -9.67
N LEU A 139 4.78 11.76 -10.45
CA LEU A 139 5.46 10.54 -10.04
C LEU A 139 6.94 10.62 -10.43
N HIS A 140 7.81 10.12 -9.58
CA HIS A 140 9.25 10.17 -9.82
C HIS A 140 9.64 9.36 -11.06
N GLY A 141 10.40 10.01 -11.96
CA GLY A 141 10.83 9.38 -13.22
C GLY A 141 9.69 9.06 -14.18
N ASN A 142 8.49 9.66 -14.00
CA ASN A 142 7.26 9.35 -14.75
C ASN A 142 6.93 7.84 -14.76
N ARG A 143 7.21 7.16 -13.64
CA ARG A 143 7.00 5.70 -13.50
C ARG A 143 5.76 5.43 -12.68
N ASP A 144 4.87 4.65 -13.23
CA ASP A 144 3.62 4.18 -12.61
C ASP A 144 3.76 2.79 -11.96
N ARG A 145 4.97 2.42 -11.53
CA ARG A 145 5.25 1.13 -10.90
C ARG A 145 5.79 1.28 -9.49
N VAL A 146 5.37 0.37 -8.63
CA VAL A 146 5.93 0.21 -7.28
C VAL A 146 7.38 -0.25 -7.41
N GLU A 147 8.29 0.43 -6.73
CA GLU A 147 9.68 0.02 -6.62
C GLU A 147 9.87 -0.91 -5.41
N GLN A 148 10.93 -1.70 -5.42
CA GLN A 148 11.20 -2.64 -4.34
C GLN A 148 12.64 -2.54 -3.86
N ALA A 149 12.84 -2.68 -2.55
CA ALA A 149 14.16 -2.83 -1.93
C ALA A 149 14.03 -3.42 -0.52
N GLY A 150 15.16 -3.68 0.13
CA GLY A 150 15.23 -4.30 1.46
C GLY A 150 14.97 -3.30 2.60
N PHE A 151 13.82 -2.65 2.63
CA PHE A 151 13.42 -1.74 3.71
C PHE A 151 13.14 -2.50 5.01
N ALA A 152 13.96 -2.29 6.05
CA ALA A 152 13.81 -2.96 7.33
C ALA A 152 12.44 -2.69 7.97
N VAL A 153 11.91 -1.48 7.85
CA VAL A 153 10.61 -1.09 8.41
C VAL A 153 9.42 -1.86 7.80
N LEU A 154 9.61 -2.49 6.63
CA LEU A 154 8.57 -3.27 5.93
C LEU A 154 8.70 -4.78 6.14
N LYS A 155 9.67 -5.24 6.94
CA LYS A 155 9.94 -6.67 7.18
C LYS A 155 8.98 -7.24 8.23
N GLU A 156 7.70 -7.36 7.88
CA GLU A 156 6.71 -8.04 8.72
C GLU A 156 5.99 -9.11 7.89
N PRO A 157 6.17 -10.41 8.19
CA PRO A 157 5.71 -11.51 7.33
C PRO A 157 4.19 -11.55 7.09
N GLU A 158 3.42 -11.13 8.07
CA GLU A 158 1.94 -11.27 8.02
C GLU A 158 1.21 -9.95 7.76
N MET A 159 1.94 -8.86 7.50
CA MET A 159 1.34 -7.54 7.35
C MET A 159 1.69 -6.93 5.99
N VAL A 160 0.67 -6.58 5.23
CA VAL A 160 0.85 -5.84 3.97
C VAL A 160 1.46 -4.48 4.26
N SER A 161 2.65 -4.19 3.71
CA SER A 161 3.44 -3.03 4.12
C SER A 161 4.01 -2.27 2.94
N ILE A 162 3.82 -0.94 2.92
CA ILE A 162 4.40 -0.05 1.92
C ILE A 162 5.08 1.16 2.54
N LEU A 163 6.07 1.71 1.82
CA LEU A 163 6.63 3.01 2.11
C LEU A 163 6.22 3.99 1.01
N VAL A 164 5.62 5.09 1.41
CA VAL A 164 5.13 6.14 0.52
C VAL A 164 6.05 7.36 0.62
N GLU A 165 6.82 7.58 -0.43
CA GLU A 165 7.62 8.80 -0.61
C GLU A 165 6.74 9.88 -1.21
N THR A 166 6.40 10.89 -0.43
CA THR A 166 5.46 11.94 -0.85
C THR A 166 6.10 13.04 -1.69
N GLY A 167 7.42 13.07 -1.75
CA GLY A 167 8.26 14.03 -2.46
C GLY A 167 9.59 14.21 -1.74
N PHE A 168 10.51 14.98 -2.31
CA PHE A 168 11.86 15.17 -1.77
C PHE A 168 12.03 16.55 -1.13
N ILE A 169 12.33 16.60 0.18
CA ILE A 169 12.56 17.88 0.89
C ILE A 169 13.85 18.59 0.44
N SER A 170 14.77 17.89 -0.21
CA SER A 170 15.96 18.47 -0.84
C SER A 170 15.62 19.32 -2.09
N ASN A 171 14.43 19.14 -2.68
CA ASN A 171 13.94 19.95 -3.78
C ASN A 171 13.14 21.14 -3.26
N PRO A 172 13.56 22.40 -3.50
CA PRO A 172 12.90 23.58 -2.92
C PRO A 172 11.44 23.76 -3.34
N THR A 173 11.07 23.28 -4.53
CA THR A 173 9.69 23.37 -5.02
C THR A 173 8.83 22.33 -4.32
N GLU A 174 9.30 21.11 -4.16
CA GLU A 174 8.57 20.05 -3.45
C GLU A 174 8.47 20.35 -1.96
N GLU A 175 9.55 20.83 -1.33
CA GLU A 175 9.51 21.26 0.06
C GLU A 175 8.40 22.30 0.30
N ARG A 176 8.31 23.30 -0.58
CA ARG A 176 7.26 24.32 -0.51
C ARG A 176 5.86 23.72 -0.66
N ASN A 177 5.68 22.79 -1.60
CA ASN A 177 4.42 22.09 -1.80
C ASN A 177 4.06 21.24 -0.58
N LEU A 178 5.02 20.48 -0.05
CA LEU A 178 4.83 19.62 1.13
C LEU A 178 4.51 20.42 2.40
N ARG A 179 4.94 21.70 2.49
CA ARG A 179 4.53 22.62 3.57
C ARG A 179 3.09 23.13 3.41
N SER A 180 2.52 23.05 2.21
CA SER A 180 1.15 23.50 1.96
C SER A 180 0.13 22.51 2.52
N SER A 181 -0.73 22.96 3.44
CA SER A 181 -1.81 22.16 4.00
C SER A 181 -2.74 21.60 2.91
N ALA A 182 -3.06 22.40 1.89
CA ALA A 182 -3.89 21.96 0.77
C ALA A 182 -3.24 20.86 -0.06
N HIS A 183 -1.91 20.89 -0.24
CA HIS A 183 -1.19 19.81 -0.93
C HIS A 183 -1.13 18.54 -0.08
N GLN A 184 -0.85 18.68 1.23
CA GLN A 184 -0.92 17.57 2.18
C GLN A 184 -2.29 16.89 2.19
N ASP A 185 -3.38 17.66 2.10
CA ASP A 185 -4.74 17.13 2.03
C ASP A 185 -5.00 16.32 0.76
N LYS A 186 -4.45 16.76 -0.38
CA LYS A 186 -4.51 16.01 -1.64
C LYS A 186 -3.74 14.69 -1.55
N LEU A 187 -2.52 14.72 -1.01
CA LEU A 187 -1.70 13.53 -0.80
C LEU A 187 -2.39 12.54 0.16
N ALA A 188 -2.89 13.02 1.30
CA ALA A 188 -3.59 12.17 2.25
C ALA A 188 -4.83 11.51 1.62
N ARG A 189 -5.61 12.26 0.85
CA ARG A 189 -6.77 11.71 0.12
C ARG A 189 -6.36 10.64 -0.88
N SER A 190 -5.30 10.86 -1.65
CA SER A 190 -4.84 9.89 -2.63
C SER A 190 -4.35 8.59 -1.98
N ILE A 191 -3.63 8.67 -0.85
CA ILE A 191 -3.22 7.49 -0.08
C ILE A 191 -4.45 6.72 0.40
N VAL A 192 -5.42 7.40 1.01
CA VAL A 192 -6.65 6.77 1.53
C VAL A 192 -7.48 6.14 0.43
N ASN A 193 -7.63 6.79 -0.72
CA ASN A 193 -8.32 6.21 -1.88
C ASN A 193 -7.65 4.91 -2.35
N GLY A 194 -6.31 4.87 -2.37
CA GLY A 194 -5.57 3.66 -2.72
C GLY A 194 -5.77 2.53 -1.71
N VAL A 195 -5.83 2.86 -0.41
CA VAL A 195 -6.12 1.89 0.66
C VAL A 195 -7.55 1.36 0.57
N ASP A 196 -8.53 2.25 0.34
CA ASP A 196 -9.93 1.85 0.13
C ASP A 196 -10.07 0.90 -1.07
N ALA A 197 -9.42 1.24 -2.20
CA ALA A 197 -9.39 0.37 -3.37
C ALA A 197 -8.75 -0.99 -3.09
N TYR A 198 -7.71 -1.03 -2.25
CA TYR A 198 -7.10 -2.28 -1.81
C TYR A 198 -8.11 -3.16 -1.04
N PHE A 199 -8.74 -2.62 0.01
CA PHE A 199 -9.66 -3.40 0.83
C PHE A 199 -10.95 -3.80 0.10
N ARG A 200 -11.41 -3.02 -0.88
CA ARG A 200 -12.53 -3.43 -1.77
C ARG A 200 -12.19 -4.68 -2.58
N ASN A 201 -10.95 -4.78 -3.04
CA ASN A 201 -10.52 -5.91 -3.89
C ASN A 201 -9.99 -7.09 -3.08
N HIS A 202 -9.47 -6.83 -1.86
CA HIS A 202 -8.90 -7.84 -0.95
C HIS A 202 -9.51 -7.70 0.45
N PRO A 203 -10.82 -7.90 0.60
CA PRO A 203 -11.48 -7.77 1.89
C PRO A 203 -11.05 -8.89 2.83
N ALA A 204 -10.64 -8.52 4.05
CA ALA A 204 -10.40 -9.51 5.09
C ALA A 204 -11.70 -10.27 5.41
N PRO A 205 -11.64 -11.59 5.72
CA PRO A 205 -12.81 -12.34 6.12
C PRO A 205 -13.55 -11.65 7.29
N HIS A 206 -14.87 -11.64 7.24
CA HIS A 206 -15.74 -11.01 8.26
C HIS A 206 -15.63 -9.49 8.41
N SER A 207 -14.84 -8.82 7.55
CA SER A 207 -14.75 -7.36 7.54
C SER A 207 -16.01 -6.69 6.99
N TRP A 208 -16.14 -5.38 7.24
CA TRP A 208 -17.17 -4.55 6.63
C TRP A 208 -17.12 -4.63 5.08
N TYR A 209 -15.93 -4.59 4.49
CA TYR A 209 -15.73 -4.74 3.05
C TYR A 209 -16.20 -6.10 2.52
N ALA A 210 -15.94 -7.19 3.26
CA ALA A 210 -16.46 -8.50 2.91
C ALA A 210 -18.01 -8.57 2.99
N ALA A 211 -18.60 -7.88 3.97
CA ALA A 211 -20.05 -7.77 4.09
C ALA A 211 -20.64 -6.97 2.91
N GLN A 212 -20.05 -5.82 2.59
CA GLN A 212 -20.47 -5.00 1.45
C GLN A 212 -20.35 -5.76 0.11
N ARG A 213 -19.26 -6.54 -0.06
CA ARG A 213 -19.08 -7.37 -1.25
C ARG A 213 -20.15 -8.45 -1.35
N ARG A 214 -20.55 -9.09 -0.23
CA ARG A 214 -21.66 -10.08 -0.22
C ARG A 214 -23.02 -9.42 -0.55
N GLU A 215 -23.28 -8.25 0.02
CA GLU A 215 -24.57 -7.57 -0.13
C GLU A 215 -24.74 -6.94 -1.52
N HIS A 216 -23.73 -6.23 -2.01
CA HIS A 216 -23.82 -5.44 -3.24
C HIS A 216 -23.18 -6.14 -4.46
N GLY A 217 -22.37 -7.18 -4.26
CA GLY A 217 -21.50 -7.77 -5.27
C GLY A 217 -20.30 -6.86 -5.57
N GLU A 218 -19.34 -7.41 -6.29
CA GLU A 218 -18.21 -6.64 -6.81
C GLU A 218 -18.55 -6.10 -8.19
N GLN A 219 -18.11 -4.88 -8.49
CA GLN A 219 -18.25 -4.31 -9.83
C GLN A 219 -16.95 -4.53 -10.61
N TYR A 220 -17.02 -5.23 -11.72
CA TYR A 220 -15.92 -5.44 -12.64
C TYR A 220 -16.16 -4.73 -13.97
N ARG A 221 -15.23 -3.88 -14.38
CA ARG A 221 -15.27 -3.24 -15.70
C ARG A 221 -14.49 -4.07 -16.70
N ILE A 222 -15.19 -4.59 -17.71
CA ILE A 222 -14.64 -5.45 -18.75
C ILE A 222 -13.51 -4.74 -19.49
N GLN A 223 -12.38 -5.43 -19.60
CA GLN A 223 -11.18 -5.01 -20.32
C GLN A 223 -11.13 -5.67 -21.71
N PRO A 224 -10.35 -5.13 -22.66
CA PRO A 224 -10.10 -5.80 -23.94
C PRO A 224 -9.50 -7.19 -23.72
N GLY A 225 -10.11 -8.22 -24.31
CA GLY A 225 -9.67 -9.61 -24.21
C GLY A 225 -10.34 -10.44 -23.12
N ASP A 226 -11.12 -9.82 -22.21
CA ASP A 226 -11.84 -10.55 -21.17
C ASP A 226 -12.92 -11.47 -21.76
N THR A 227 -13.07 -12.64 -21.14
CA THR A 227 -14.19 -13.55 -21.33
C THR A 227 -14.96 -13.77 -20.04
N LEU A 228 -16.25 -14.10 -20.13
CA LEU A 228 -17.07 -14.36 -18.95
C LEU A 228 -16.51 -15.49 -18.09
N SER A 229 -15.94 -16.52 -18.74
CA SER A 229 -15.32 -17.68 -18.06
C SER A 229 -14.05 -17.33 -17.31
N GLU A 230 -13.21 -16.45 -17.85
CA GLU A 230 -12.01 -15.97 -17.17
C GLU A 230 -12.35 -15.11 -15.97
N ILE A 231 -13.34 -14.20 -16.13
CA ILE A 231 -13.85 -13.37 -15.03
C ILE A 231 -14.44 -14.28 -13.92
N ALA A 232 -15.28 -15.27 -14.29
CA ALA A 232 -15.87 -16.21 -13.33
C ALA A 232 -14.79 -16.97 -12.52
N ARG A 233 -13.76 -17.45 -13.21
CA ARG A 233 -12.62 -18.13 -12.57
C ARG A 233 -11.82 -17.20 -11.66
N GLN A 234 -11.54 -15.96 -12.11
CA GLN A 234 -10.80 -14.97 -11.34
C GLN A 234 -11.50 -14.64 -10.02
N TYR A 235 -12.84 -14.58 -10.04
CA TYR A 235 -13.64 -14.24 -8.87
C TYR A 235 -14.20 -15.45 -8.11
N SER A 236 -13.81 -16.68 -8.52
CA SER A 236 -14.29 -17.92 -7.90
C SER A 236 -15.81 -18.05 -7.83
N VAL A 237 -16.49 -17.59 -8.87
CA VAL A 237 -17.96 -17.68 -9.03
C VAL A 237 -18.29 -18.43 -10.31
N SER A 238 -19.54 -18.92 -10.46
CA SER A 238 -19.95 -19.52 -11.72
C SER A 238 -20.33 -18.45 -12.75
N GLU A 239 -20.11 -18.72 -14.04
CA GLU A 239 -20.58 -17.86 -15.13
C GLU A 239 -22.08 -17.62 -15.04
N GLN A 240 -22.84 -18.65 -14.65
CA GLN A 240 -24.30 -18.53 -14.47
C GLN A 240 -24.65 -17.55 -13.37
N ALA A 241 -23.88 -17.50 -12.26
CA ALA A 241 -24.09 -16.52 -11.21
C ALA A 241 -23.83 -15.09 -11.70
N ILE A 242 -22.81 -14.88 -12.53
CA ILE A 242 -22.55 -13.59 -13.16
C ILE A 242 -23.69 -13.22 -14.12
N ARG A 243 -24.12 -14.14 -14.98
CA ARG A 243 -25.26 -13.91 -15.90
C ARG A 243 -26.51 -13.49 -15.14
N ASN A 244 -26.87 -14.21 -14.10
CA ASN A 244 -28.04 -13.91 -13.29
C ASN A 244 -27.95 -12.55 -12.60
N ALA A 245 -26.80 -12.22 -12.03
CA ALA A 245 -26.57 -10.94 -11.32
C ALA A 245 -26.63 -9.71 -12.25
N ASN A 246 -26.45 -9.93 -13.58
CA ASN A 246 -26.38 -8.88 -14.58
C ASN A 246 -27.51 -8.94 -15.63
N ALA A 247 -28.47 -9.85 -15.46
CA ALA A 247 -29.54 -10.09 -16.42
C ALA A 247 -29.02 -10.34 -17.86
N LEU A 248 -27.88 -11.04 -18.00
CA LEU A 248 -27.30 -11.36 -19.30
C LEU A 248 -28.07 -12.56 -19.90
N SER A 249 -28.49 -12.42 -21.16
CA SER A 249 -29.16 -13.48 -21.91
C SER A 249 -28.20 -14.50 -22.54
N GLY A 250 -26.87 -14.27 -22.45
CA GLY A 250 -25.81 -15.12 -23.01
C GLY A 250 -24.42 -14.68 -22.54
N ASP A 251 -23.38 -15.17 -23.23
CA ASP A 251 -21.98 -14.94 -22.87
C ASP A 251 -21.39 -13.65 -23.49
N ARG A 252 -22.20 -12.92 -24.24
CA ARG A 252 -21.73 -11.70 -24.90
C ARG A 252 -21.57 -10.58 -23.89
N ILE A 253 -20.33 -10.14 -23.72
CA ILE A 253 -19.94 -8.99 -22.89
C ILE A 253 -19.24 -7.94 -23.76
N VAL A 254 -19.25 -6.67 -23.33
CA VAL A 254 -18.70 -5.56 -24.10
C VAL A 254 -17.63 -4.84 -23.28
N VAL A 255 -16.50 -4.51 -23.92
CA VAL A 255 -15.41 -3.74 -23.31
C VAL A 255 -15.96 -2.43 -22.71
N GLY A 256 -15.61 -2.14 -21.47
CA GLY A 256 -16.10 -1.00 -20.71
C GLY A 256 -17.43 -1.23 -19.98
N GLN A 257 -18.18 -2.29 -20.28
CA GLN A 257 -19.36 -2.70 -19.51
C GLN A 257 -18.96 -3.03 -18.08
N VAL A 258 -19.80 -2.63 -17.13
CA VAL A 258 -19.61 -2.96 -15.71
C VAL A 258 -20.49 -4.16 -15.38
N LEU A 259 -19.87 -5.23 -14.94
CA LEU A 259 -20.53 -6.43 -14.42
C LEU A 259 -20.59 -6.38 -12.89
N LYS A 260 -21.76 -6.74 -12.35
CA LYS A 260 -21.91 -7.09 -10.95
C LYS A 260 -21.43 -8.54 -10.77
N ILE A 261 -20.38 -8.74 -9.99
CA ILE A 261 -19.87 -10.07 -9.62
C ILE A 261 -20.53 -10.44 -8.29
N PRO A 262 -21.38 -11.46 -8.23
CA PRO A 262 -21.99 -11.86 -6.97
C PRO A 262 -20.93 -12.37 -5.99
N GLY A 263 -21.18 -12.19 -4.69
CA GLY A 263 -20.34 -12.80 -3.67
C GLY A 263 -20.45 -14.34 -3.74
N SER A 264 -19.34 -15.04 -3.55
CA SER A 264 -19.29 -16.51 -3.43
C SER A 264 -19.90 -16.98 -2.13
#